data_bc8aa21f68767cbcbc582920bccffbd0
#
_entry.id   bc8aa21f68767cbcbc582920bccffbd0
#
_cell.length_a   1.000
_cell.length_b   1.000
_cell.length_c   1.000
_cell.angle_alpha   90.00
_cell.angle_beta   90.00
_cell.angle_gamma   90.00
#
_symmetry.space_group_name_H-M   'P 1'
#
loop_
_entity.id
_entity.type
_entity.pdbx_description
1 polymer ?
#
loop_
_entity_poly.entity_id
_entity_poly.type
_entity_poly.pdbx_seq_one_letter_code
_entity_poly.pdbx_strand_id
1 'polypeptide(L)'
;IYELDRKFFEPYDVVIGDEAHLFKSKSLISIMDKLHHAKYRFGFTGTLDGTQTHKWVLEGLFGPSYKVIQTKELIEKGHLSELDIQCLVLKHTPKKFETYEDEIQYLIGNERRNNFISKLAVDLKGNTLILYSRVESHGRILFDMINNFVTSDRKVFFIHGGVDAEDREKVREITEQENNAIIVASYGTFSTGINIRRLHNVIFASPSKSRVRNLQSIGRVLRRGKDKVKAKLYDIADDLTSGARKNYTLNHFIERVKIYAQEQFNYEILTIDIKENKNDRR
;
A
#
# COMPACT_ATOMS: atom_id res chain seq x y z
N ILE A 1 -6.43 -16.87 -22.28
CA ILE A 1 -7.92 -16.90 -22.26
C ILE A 1 -8.50 -15.79 -23.14
N TYR A 2 -8.04 -14.54 -23.07
CA TYR A 2 -8.60 -13.45 -23.88
C TYR A 2 -8.38 -13.61 -25.41
N GLU A 3 -7.47 -14.48 -25.82
CA GLU A 3 -7.19 -14.84 -27.23
C GLU A 3 -8.10 -15.97 -27.76
N LEU A 4 -8.81 -16.68 -26.88
CA LEU A 4 -9.72 -17.76 -27.27
C LEU A 4 -10.88 -17.23 -28.12
N ASP A 5 -11.40 -18.10 -29.00
CA ASP A 5 -12.56 -17.81 -29.86
C ASP A 5 -13.82 -17.56 -29.02
N ARG A 6 -14.77 -16.81 -29.57
CA ARG A 6 -16.07 -16.52 -28.94
C ARG A 6 -16.83 -17.78 -28.54
N LYS A 7 -16.74 -18.84 -29.33
CA LYS A 7 -17.40 -20.14 -29.09
C LYS A 7 -17.00 -20.75 -27.73
N PHE A 8 -15.77 -20.49 -27.25
CA PHE A 8 -15.34 -20.94 -25.95
C PHE A 8 -16.20 -20.35 -24.82
N PHE A 9 -16.71 -19.16 -25.00
CA PHE A 9 -17.47 -18.41 -23.98
C PHE A 9 -18.98 -18.64 -24.07
N GLU A 10 -19.50 -19.22 -25.16
CA GLU A 10 -20.92 -19.46 -25.37
C GLU A 10 -21.65 -20.28 -24.25
N PRO A 11 -21.00 -21.28 -23.62
CA PRO A 11 -21.65 -22.08 -22.58
C PRO A 11 -21.86 -21.34 -21.24
N TYR A 12 -21.29 -20.12 -21.07
CA TYR A 12 -21.29 -19.44 -19.78
C TYR A 12 -22.40 -18.39 -19.69
N ASP A 13 -23.45 -18.68 -18.94
CA ASP A 13 -24.56 -17.75 -18.64
C ASP A 13 -24.25 -16.77 -17.50
N VAL A 14 -23.29 -17.09 -16.64
CA VAL A 14 -22.91 -16.30 -15.45
C VAL A 14 -21.44 -15.91 -15.52
N VAL A 15 -21.16 -14.64 -15.27
CA VAL A 15 -19.81 -14.07 -15.15
C VAL A 15 -19.63 -13.47 -13.79
N ILE A 16 -18.60 -13.87 -13.09
CA ILE A 16 -18.19 -13.30 -11.81
C ILE A 16 -16.80 -12.74 -11.96
N GLY A 17 -16.66 -11.41 -11.87
CA GLY A 17 -15.39 -10.70 -11.90
C GLY A 17 -14.95 -10.37 -10.47
N ASP A 18 -13.94 -11.10 -9.96
CA ASP A 18 -13.25 -10.71 -8.73
C ASP A 18 -12.24 -9.61 -9.05
N GLU A 19 -11.95 -8.75 -8.07
CA GLU A 19 -11.14 -7.54 -8.25
C GLU A 19 -11.58 -6.72 -9.48
N ALA A 20 -12.89 -6.47 -9.57
CA ALA A 20 -13.53 -5.84 -10.73
C ALA A 20 -12.87 -4.51 -11.16
N HIS A 21 -12.16 -3.81 -10.25
CA HIS A 21 -11.39 -2.62 -10.58
C HIS A 21 -10.27 -2.86 -11.63
N LEU A 22 -9.89 -4.10 -11.90
CA LEU A 22 -8.94 -4.47 -12.94
C LEU A 22 -9.56 -4.53 -14.35
N PHE A 23 -10.90 -4.53 -14.47
CA PHE A 23 -11.62 -4.65 -15.74
C PHE A 23 -11.59 -3.38 -16.61
N LYS A 24 -10.59 -2.55 -16.42
CA LYS A 24 -10.16 -1.48 -17.35
C LYS A 24 -9.06 -1.94 -18.31
N SER A 25 -8.47 -3.12 -18.11
CA SER A 25 -7.45 -3.66 -19.01
C SER A 25 -8.08 -4.18 -20.30
N LYS A 26 -7.38 -4.00 -21.43
CA LYS A 26 -7.85 -4.45 -22.76
C LYS A 26 -8.18 -5.94 -22.79
N SER A 27 -7.39 -6.78 -22.11
CA SER A 27 -7.60 -8.24 -22.07
C SER A 27 -8.90 -8.62 -21.36
N LEU A 28 -9.20 -8.00 -20.19
CA LEU A 28 -10.43 -8.28 -19.45
C LEU A 28 -11.67 -7.71 -20.15
N ILE A 29 -11.58 -6.52 -20.75
CA ILE A 29 -12.66 -5.98 -21.58
C ILE A 29 -12.93 -6.90 -22.75
N SER A 30 -11.89 -7.39 -23.46
CA SER A 30 -12.06 -8.34 -24.58
C SER A 30 -12.75 -9.65 -24.17
N ILE A 31 -12.50 -10.16 -22.97
CA ILE A 31 -13.21 -11.32 -22.43
C ILE A 31 -14.69 -10.98 -22.20
N MET A 32 -14.99 -9.85 -21.60
CA MET A 32 -16.38 -9.42 -21.34
C MET A 32 -17.17 -9.19 -22.64
N ASP A 33 -16.51 -8.69 -23.69
CA ASP A 33 -17.12 -8.51 -25.03
C ASP A 33 -17.45 -9.86 -25.69
N LYS A 34 -16.66 -10.91 -25.43
CA LYS A 34 -16.92 -12.26 -25.91
C LYS A 34 -18.04 -12.96 -25.14
N LEU A 35 -18.29 -12.54 -23.91
CA LEU A 35 -19.37 -13.02 -23.04
C LEU A 35 -20.68 -12.21 -23.21
N HIS A 36 -20.93 -11.63 -24.39
CA HIS A 36 -22.05 -10.69 -24.62
C HIS A 36 -23.43 -11.30 -24.34
N HIS A 37 -23.61 -12.61 -24.44
CA HIS A 37 -24.85 -13.33 -24.18
C HIS A 37 -25.01 -13.81 -22.72
N ALA A 38 -23.97 -13.68 -21.90
CA ALA A 38 -24.06 -14.01 -20.48
C ALA A 38 -25.14 -13.15 -19.78
N LYS A 39 -26.15 -13.83 -19.21
CA LYS A 39 -27.31 -13.18 -18.63
C LYS A 39 -27.04 -12.47 -17.32
N TYR A 40 -26.11 -13.05 -16.54
CA TYR A 40 -25.79 -12.54 -15.18
C TYR A 40 -24.33 -12.16 -15.12
N ARG A 41 -24.07 -10.91 -14.74
CA ARG A 41 -22.71 -10.35 -14.64
C ARG A 41 -22.55 -9.68 -13.30
N PHE A 42 -21.64 -10.18 -12.48
CA PHE A 42 -21.34 -9.65 -11.15
C PHE A 42 -19.89 -9.25 -11.07
N GLY A 43 -19.62 -8.01 -10.65
CA GLY A 43 -18.28 -7.52 -10.38
C GLY A 43 -18.12 -7.23 -8.89
N PHE A 44 -17.11 -7.81 -8.26
CA PHE A 44 -16.80 -7.57 -6.86
C PHE A 44 -15.44 -6.88 -6.74
N THR A 45 -15.36 -5.85 -5.92
CA THR A 45 -14.10 -5.20 -5.58
C THR A 45 -14.19 -4.49 -4.23
N GLY A 46 -13.14 -4.58 -3.45
CA GLY A 46 -13.03 -3.82 -2.19
C GLY A 46 -12.73 -2.33 -2.41
N THR A 47 -12.22 -1.95 -3.61
CA THR A 47 -11.74 -0.60 -3.87
C THR A 47 -11.96 -0.18 -5.31
N LEU A 48 -12.46 1.05 -5.51
CA LEU A 48 -12.49 1.72 -6.81
C LEU A 48 -11.36 2.76 -6.86
N ASP A 49 -10.87 3.08 -8.06
CA ASP A 49 -9.78 4.07 -8.22
C ASP A 49 -10.23 5.52 -7.97
N GLY A 50 -11.54 5.73 -7.84
CA GLY A 50 -12.16 7.02 -7.55
C GLY A 50 -12.41 7.90 -8.77
N THR A 51 -12.07 7.45 -9.99
CA THR A 51 -12.35 8.20 -11.21
C THR A 51 -13.72 7.85 -11.78
N GLN A 52 -14.44 8.86 -12.28
CA GLN A 52 -15.76 8.67 -12.88
C GLN A 52 -15.70 7.82 -14.15
N THR A 53 -14.66 8.01 -14.97
CA THR A 53 -14.47 7.24 -16.21
C THR A 53 -14.33 5.75 -15.91
N HIS A 54 -13.54 5.39 -14.90
CA HIS A 54 -13.38 3.99 -14.49
C HIS A 54 -14.69 3.39 -13.98
N LYS A 55 -15.44 4.16 -13.18
CA LYS A 55 -16.76 3.74 -12.70
C LYS A 55 -17.70 3.44 -13.87
N TRP A 56 -17.78 4.30 -14.88
CA TRP A 56 -18.60 4.07 -16.07
C TRP A 56 -18.21 2.83 -16.85
N VAL A 57 -16.92 2.53 -17.00
CA VAL A 57 -16.47 1.29 -17.64
C VAL A 57 -16.99 0.08 -16.87
N LEU A 58 -16.87 0.07 -15.55
CA LEU A 58 -17.34 -1.03 -14.73
C LEU A 58 -18.87 -1.17 -14.76
N GLU A 59 -19.59 -0.05 -14.71
CA GLU A 59 -21.05 -0.06 -14.81
C GLU A 59 -21.54 -0.52 -16.21
N GLY A 60 -20.79 -0.24 -17.27
CA GLY A 60 -21.05 -0.78 -18.61
C GLY A 60 -20.85 -2.29 -18.71
N LEU A 61 -19.93 -2.86 -17.92
CA LEU A 61 -19.61 -4.29 -17.94
C LEU A 61 -20.49 -5.12 -16.99
N PHE A 62 -20.83 -4.59 -15.81
CA PHE A 62 -21.47 -5.32 -14.71
C PHE A 62 -22.80 -4.73 -14.24
N GLY A 63 -23.18 -3.53 -14.72
CA GLY A 63 -24.34 -2.81 -14.23
C GLY A 63 -24.02 -1.85 -13.08
N PRO A 64 -25.03 -1.20 -12.47
CA PRO A 64 -24.84 -0.17 -11.45
C PRO A 64 -23.98 -0.62 -10.28
N SER A 65 -23.11 0.26 -9.82
CA SER A 65 -22.22 -0.02 -8.69
C SER A 65 -22.86 0.37 -7.36
N TYR A 66 -22.82 -0.53 -6.39
CA TYR A 66 -23.35 -0.32 -5.04
C TYR A 66 -22.23 -0.49 -4.00
N LYS A 67 -22.13 0.45 -3.07
CA LYS A 67 -21.30 0.27 -1.87
C LYS A 67 -22.11 -0.48 -0.82
N VAL A 68 -21.84 -1.77 -0.65
CA VAL A 68 -22.59 -2.66 0.24
C VAL A 68 -22.32 -2.37 1.71
N ILE A 69 -21.05 -2.09 2.06
CA ILE A 69 -20.63 -1.86 3.45
C ILE A 69 -19.46 -0.89 3.51
N GLN A 70 -19.36 -0.14 4.57
CA GLN A 70 -18.21 0.75 4.83
C GLN A 70 -17.17 0.07 5.72
N THR A 71 -15.88 0.45 5.54
CA THR A 71 -14.78 -0.08 6.37
C THR A 71 -15.02 0.20 7.85
N LYS A 72 -15.51 1.39 8.18
CA LYS A 72 -15.86 1.77 9.56
C LYS A 72 -16.89 0.82 10.19
N GLU A 73 -17.95 0.49 9.46
CA GLU A 73 -18.98 -0.44 9.94
C GLU A 73 -18.43 -1.85 10.19
N LEU A 74 -17.49 -2.32 9.35
CA LEU A 74 -16.80 -3.60 9.57
C LEU A 74 -15.92 -3.58 10.82
N ILE A 75 -15.29 -2.44 11.13
CA ILE A 75 -14.52 -2.24 12.35
C ILE A 75 -15.45 -2.25 13.57
N GLU A 76 -16.54 -1.49 13.54
CA GLU A 76 -17.53 -1.42 14.62
C GLU A 76 -18.18 -2.77 14.91
N LYS A 77 -18.49 -3.56 13.87
CA LYS A 77 -18.99 -4.94 13.99
C LYS A 77 -17.91 -5.94 14.42
N GLY A 78 -16.68 -5.51 14.58
CA GLY A 78 -15.56 -6.36 15.00
C GLY A 78 -15.06 -7.36 13.96
N HIS A 79 -15.39 -7.18 12.68
CA HIS A 79 -14.84 -7.98 11.58
C HIS A 79 -13.43 -7.55 11.18
N LEU A 80 -13.10 -6.28 11.40
CA LEU A 80 -11.76 -5.71 11.15
C LEU A 80 -11.17 -5.14 12.45
N SER A 81 -9.85 -5.01 12.49
CA SER A 81 -9.13 -4.32 13.57
C SER A 81 -9.34 -2.81 13.47
N GLU A 82 -9.27 -2.12 14.59
CA GLU A 82 -9.15 -0.67 14.59
C GLU A 82 -7.88 -0.22 13.87
N LEU A 83 -7.91 0.97 13.26
CA LEU A 83 -6.77 1.59 12.59
C LEU A 83 -6.52 2.99 13.12
N ASP A 84 -5.31 3.22 13.60
CA ASP A 84 -4.79 4.56 13.83
C ASP A 84 -3.77 4.90 12.74
N ILE A 85 -3.89 6.05 12.13
CA ILE A 85 -2.95 6.53 11.11
C ILE A 85 -2.13 7.68 11.69
N GLN A 86 -0.82 7.52 11.72
CA GLN A 86 0.12 8.60 12.01
C GLN A 86 0.79 9.04 10.70
N CYS A 87 0.43 10.22 10.23
CA CYS A 87 1.04 10.85 9.08
C CYS A 87 2.29 11.60 9.53
N LEU A 88 3.46 11.12 9.18
CA LEU A 88 4.75 11.69 9.57
C LEU A 88 5.31 12.53 8.42
N VAL A 89 5.12 13.84 8.48
CA VAL A 89 5.61 14.78 7.47
C VAL A 89 7.05 15.16 7.78
N LEU A 90 7.98 14.60 7.04
CA LEU A 90 9.41 14.88 7.15
C LEU A 90 9.73 16.20 6.44
N LYS A 91 10.15 17.19 7.20
CA LYS A 91 10.50 18.52 6.68
C LYS A 91 11.96 18.56 6.28
N HIS A 92 12.19 18.60 4.98
CA HIS A 92 13.53 18.70 4.38
C HIS A 92 13.98 20.13 4.17
N THR A 93 15.25 20.32 3.82
CA THR A 93 15.71 21.57 3.21
C THR A 93 14.94 21.80 1.90
N PRO A 94 14.36 22.98 1.68
CA PRO A 94 13.57 23.28 0.48
C PRO A 94 14.33 22.99 -0.80
N LYS A 95 13.74 22.23 -1.72
CA LYS A 95 14.34 21.87 -2.99
C LYS A 95 13.28 21.76 -4.08
N LYS A 96 13.61 22.23 -5.29
CA LYS A 96 12.75 22.12 -6.48
C LYS A 96 13.25 20.98 -7.36
N PHE A 97 12.31 20.27 -7.94
CA PHE A 97 12.57 19.23 -8.93
C PHE A 97 11.76 19.50 -10.19
N GLU A 98 12.31 19.20 -11.34
CA GLU A 98 11.63 19.36 -12.62
C GLU A 98 10.64 18.23 -12.84
N THR A 99 11.01 17.01 -12.48
CA THR A 99 10.16 15.83 -12.64
C THR A 99 9.86 15.13 -11.31
N TYR A 100 8.78 14.37 -11.29
CA TYR A 100 8.45 13.48 -10.17
C TYR A 100 9.53 12.42 -9.95
N GLU A 101 10.13 11.94 -11.01
CA GLU A 101 11.17 10.90 -10.95
C GLU A 101 12.43 11.40 -10.24
N ASP A 102 12.88 12.63 -10.56
CA ASP A 102 14.03 13.25 -9.90
C ASP A 102 13.79 13.45 -8.40
N GLU A 103 12.56 13.85 -8.03
CA GLU A 103 12.17 13.98 -6.62
C GLU A 103 12.21 12.63 -5.91
N ILE A 104 11.69 11.56 -6.54
CA ILE A 104 11.73 10.21 -5.97
C ILE A 104 13.17 9.72 -5.79
N GLN A 105 14.02 9.88 -6.80
CA GLN A 105 15.42 9.46 -6.71
C GLN A 105 16.14 10.18 -5.56
N TYR A 106 15.89 11.47 -5.39
CA TYR A 106 16.44 12.21 -4.25
C TYR A 106 15.95 11.67 -2.91
N LEU A 107 14.63 11.41 -2.77
CA LEU A 107 14.04 10.95 -1.52
C LEU A 107 14.52 9.55 -1.12
N ILE A 108 14.54 8.61 -2.06
CA ILE A 108 14.98 7.23 -1.76
C ILE A 108 16.48 7.14 -1.49
N GLY A 109 17.29 8.05 -2.03
CA GLY A 109 18.71 8.17 -1.75
C GLY A 109 19.04 9.03 -0.50
N ASN A 110 18.05 9.67 0.12
CA ASN A 110 18.30 10.54 1.27
C ASN A 110 18.57 9.73 2.55
N GLU A 111 19.80 9.73 3.00
CA GLU A 111 20.27 8.94 4.14
C GLU A 111 19.52 9.29 5.43
N ARG A 112 19.29 10.57 5.71
CA ARG A 112 18.57 10.99 6.94
C ARG A 112 17.15 10.49 6.97
N ARG A 113 16.46 10.54 5.82
CA ARG A 113 15.14 9.99 5.64
C ARG A 113 15.12 8.48 5.89
N ASN A 114 16.04 7.76 5.26
CA ASN A 114 16.13 6.31 5.39
C ASN A 114 16.53 5.91 6.82
N ASN A 115 17.43 6.64 7.48
CA ASN A 115 17.77 6.49 8.89
C ASN A 115 16.54 6.67 9.80
N PHE A 116 15.73 7.71 9.55
CA PHE A 116 14.51 7.95 10.30
C PHE A 116 13.54 6.77 10.16
N ILE A 117 13.26 6.32 8.93
CA ILE A 117 12.34 5.19 8.66
C ILE A 117 12.86 3.91 9.32
N SER A 118 14.16 3.62 9.20
CA SER A 118 14.76 2.41 9.75
C SER A 118 14.74 2.41 11.29
N LYS A 119 15.06 3.52 11.94
CA LYS A 119 14.98 3.66 13.39
C LYS A 119 13.53 3.54 13.87
N LEU A 120 12.58 4.21 13.20
CA LEU A 120 11.16 4.06 13.51
C LEU A 120 10.75 2.57 13.47
N ALA A 121 11.16 1.85 12.44
CA ALA A 121 10.81 0.42 12.31
C ALA A 121 11.40 -0.43 13.45
N VAL A 122 12.62 -0.12 13.90
CA VAL A 122 13.29 -0.84 14.98
C VAL A 122 12.68 -0.50 16.35
N ASP A 123 12.26 0.74 16.57
CA ASP A 123 11.66 1.19 17.83
C ASP A 123 10.22 0.68 18.04
N LEU A 124 9.51 0.38 16.94
CA LEU A 124 8.15 -0.13 17.02
C LEU A 124 8.10 -1.55 17.60
N LYS A 125 7.23 -1.76 18.55
CA LYS A 125 6.91 -3.10 19.10
C LYS A 125 5.84 -3.79 18.26
N GLY A 126 5.96 -5.10 18.11
CA GLY A 126 5.03 -5.90 17.31
C GLY A 126 5.52 -6.10 15.88
N ASN A 127 4.89 -7.04 15.18
CA ASN A 127 5.23 -7.30 13.79
C ASN A 127 5.00 -6.06 12.93
N THR A 128 6.06 -5.59 12.28
CA THR A 128 6.10 -4.34 11.52
C THR A 128 6.37 -4.62 10.05
N LEU A 129 5.52 -4.10 9.18
CA LEU A 129 5.67 -4.16 7.74
C LEU A 129 6.12 -2.80 7.20
N ILE A 130 7.15 -2.79 6.35
CA ILE A 130 7.60 -1.61 5.64
C ILE A 130 7.33 -1.81 4.16
N LEU A 131 6.56 -0.90 3.55
CA LEU A 131 6.21 -0.97 2.14
C LEU A 131 7.02 0.03 1.31
N TYR A 132 7.70 -0.50 0.31
CA TYR A 132 8.51 0.27 -0.64
C TYR A 132 8.13 0.00 -2.09
N SER A 133 8.57 0.86 -3.02
CA SER A 133 8.27 0.76 -4.46
C SER A 133 9.43 0.25 -5.31
N ARG A 134 10.68 0.52 -4.94
CA ARG A 134 11.89 0.19 -5.72
C ARG A 134 12.77 -0.77 -4.95
N VAL A 135 13.02 -1.95 -5.52
CA VAL A 135 13.69 -3.06 -4.82
C VAL A 135 15.12 -2.68 -4.45
N GLU A 136 16.00 -2.46 -5.43
CA GLU A 136 17.42 -2.26 -5.19
C GLU A 136 17.76 -0.86 -4.62
N SER A 137 17.17 0.19 -5.20
CA SER A 137 17.51 1.56 -4.86
C SER A 137 16.84 2.08 -3.59
N HIS A 138 15.90 1.35 -2.98
CA HIS A 138 15.26 1.75 -1.73
C HIS A 138 15.03 0.58 -0.76
N GLY A 139 14.37 -0.48 -1.20
CA GLY A 139 14.04 -1.62 -0.34
C GLY A 139 15.28 -2.29 0.25
N ARG A 140 16.29 -2.53 -0.57
CA ARG A 140 17.59 -3.11 -0.15
C ARG A 140 18.27 -2.21 0.86
N ILE A 141 18.33 -0.90 0.59
CA ILE A 141 18.95 0.08 1.48
C ILE A 141 18.27 0.07 2.85
N LEU A 142 16.93 0.11 2.90
CA LEU A 142 16.19 0.06 4.16
C LEU A 142 16.41 -1.26 4.90
N PHE A 143 16.43 -2.39 4.19
CA PHE A 143 16.68 -3.70 4.78
C PHE A 143 18.07 -3.76 5.43
N ASP A 144 19.11 -3.34 4.73
CA ASP A 144 20.49 -3.34 5.24
C ASP A 144 20.64 -2.40 6.44
N MET A 145 20.06 -1.20 6.38
CA MET A 145 20.09 -0.26 7.51
C MET A 145 19.36 -0.80 8.73
N ILE A 146 18.19 -1.44 8.57
CA ILE A 146 17.44 -2.05 9.65
C ILE A 146 18.24 -3.17 10.30
N ASN A 147 18.87 -4.05 9.51
CA ASN A 147 19.72 -5.13 10.04
C ASN A 147 20.89 -4.58 10.84
N ASN A 148 21.44 -3.43 10.46
CA ASN A 148 22.52 -2.77 11.22
C ASN A 148 22.05 -2.16 12.55
N PHE A 149 20.77 -1.80 12.66
CA PHE A 149 20.19 -1.22 13.87
C PHE A 149 19.54 -2.25 14.80
N VAL A 150 19.13 -3.39 14.27
CA VAL A 150 18.52 -4.46 15.08
C VAL A 150 19.60 -5.10 15.94
N THR A 151 19.38 -5.06 17.26
CA THR A 151 20.20 -5.78 18.24
C THR A 151 19.51 -7.09 18.59
N SER A 152 20.25 -8.21 18.54
CA SER A 152 19.77 -9.54 18.99
C SER A 152 18.75 -10.26 18.09
N ASP A 153 17.81 -10.98 18.66
CA ASP A 153 16.98 -12.04 18.08
C ASP A 153 15.79 -11.58 17.22
N ARG A 154 15.67 -10.28 16.91
CA ARG A 154 14.57 -9.76 16.10
C ARG A 154 14.75 -10.16 14.64
N LYS A 155 13.83 -10.92 14.09
CA LYS A 155 13.88 -11.38 12.70
C LYS A 155 13.53 -10.25 11.74
N VAL A 156 14.34 -10.09 10.69
CA VAL A 156 14.12 -9.12 9.61
C VAL A 156 14.05 -9.88 8.29
N PHE A 157 12.99 -9.67 7.52
CA PHE A 157 12.74 -10.32 6.25
C PHE A 157 12.71 -9.30 5.10
N PHE A 158 13.28 -9.68 3.96
CA PHE A 158 13.22 -8.88 2.72
C PHE A 158 12.44 -9.61 1.65
N ILE A 159 11.34 -9.02 1.19
CA ILE A 159 10.41 -9.66 0.26
C ILE A 159 10.16 -8.77 -0.96
N HIS A 160 10.36 -9.34 -2.14
CA HIS A 160 10.10 -8.70 -3.43
C HIS A 160 9.65 -9.71 -4.47
N GLY A 161 9.35 -9.27 -5.69
CA GLY A 161 8.82 -10.14 -6.75
C GLY A 161 9.74 -11.28 -7.20
N GLY A 162 11.06 -11.15 -6.96
CA GLY A 162 12.03 -12.20 -7.22
C GLY A 162 12.18 -13.27 -6.14
N VAL A 163 11.44 -13.13 -5.00
CA VAL A 163 11.41 -14.18 -3.97
C VAL A 163 10.35 -15.21 -4.36
N ASP A 164 10.69 -16.49 -4.29
CA ASP A 164 9.79 -17.58 -4.66
C ASP A 164 8.53 -17.63 -3.77
N ALA A 165 7.45 -18.19 -4.30
CA ALA A 165 6.17 -18.26 -3.60
C ALA A 165 6.28 -19.09 -2.30
N GLU A 166 7.07 -20.16 -2.33
CA GLU A 166 7.31 -21.01 -1.15
C GLU A 166 8.04 -20.26 -0.03
N ASP A 167 9.08 -19.50 -0.36
CA ASP A 167 9.82 -18.71 0.63
C ASP A 167 8.98 -17.56 1.18
N ARG A 168 8.13 -16.94 0.38
CA ARG A 168 7.16 -15.96 0.86
C ARG A 168 6.16 -16.57 1.86
N GLU A 169 5.73 -17.80 1.61
CA GLU A 169 4.84 -18.52 2.52
C GLU A 169 5.55 -18.88 3.83
N LYS A 170 6.81 -19.33 3.79
CA LYS A 170 7.63 -19.57 4.98
C LYS A 170 7.77 -18.29 5.85
N VAL A 171 8.04 -17.14 5.21
CA VAL A 171 8.10 -15.86 5.93
C VAL A 171 6.76 -15.53 6.57
N ARG A 172 5.64 -15.77 5.88
CA ARG A 172 4.30 -15.60 6.44
C ARG A 172 4.11 -16.46 7.69
N GLU A 173 4.41 -17.76 7.59
CA GLU A 173 4.25 -18.72 8.70
C GLU A 173 5.12 -18.33 9.92
N ILE A 174 6.38 -17.97 9.69
CA ILE A 174 7.27 -17.51 10.75
C ILE A 174 6.70 -16.24 11.40
N THR A 175 6.27 -15.27 10.60
CA THR A 175 5.75 -14.00 11.13
C THR A 175 4.45 -14.20 11.93
N GLU A 176 3.60 -15.17 11.57
CA GLU A 176 2.40 -15.49 12.34
C GLU A 176 2.73 -16.08 13.73
N GLN A 177 3.90 -16.65 13.91
CA GLN A 177 4.38 -17.16 15.20
C GLN A 177 5.18 -16.12 15.99
N GLU A 178 5.81 -15.17 15.30
CA GLU A 178 6.60 -14.10 15.92
C GLU A 178 5.72 -12.96 16.44
N ASN A 179 6.23 -12.29 17.47
CA ASN A 179 5.57 -11.14 18.09
C ASN A 179 6.26 -9.81 17.74
N ASN A 180 7.44 -9.83 17.12
CA ASN A 180 8.26 -8.64 16.92
C ASN A 180 9.13 -8.73 15.66
N ALA A 181 8.65 -9.34 14.58
CA ALA A 181 9.37 -9.40 13.31
C ALA A 181 9.25 -8.09 12.52
N ILE A 182 10.24 -7.80 11.67
CA ILE A 182 10.21 -6.71 10.69
C ILE A 182 10.20 -7.33 9.29
N ILE A 183 9.30 -6.86 8.43
CA ILE A 183 9.19 -7.29 7.04
C ILE A 183 9.34 -6.07 6.14
N VAL A 184 10.36 -6.09 5.30
CA VAL A 184 10.59 -5.06 4.28
C VAL A 184 10.09 -5.61 2.95
N ALA A 185 8.94 -5.15 2.45
CA ALA A 185 8.26 -5.74 1.30
C ALA A 185 7.92 -4.71 0.21
N SER A 186 7.97 -5.15 -1.05
CA SER A 186 7.49 -4.31 -2.14
C SER A 186 5.95 -4.25 -2.14
N TYR A 187 5.38 -3.09 -2.51
CA TYR A 187 3.91 -2.94 -2.65
C TYR A 187 3.31 -4.01 -3.57
N GLY A 188 3.97 -4.32 -4.69
CA GLY A 188 3.49 -5.32 -5.65
C GLY A 188 3.37 -6.70 -5.02
N THR A 189 4.41 -7.17 -4.37
CA THR A 189 4.44 -8.50 -3.76
C THR A 189 3.47 -8.59 -2.58
N PHE A 190 3.36 -7.54 -1.77
CA PHE A 190 2.41 -7.51 -0.65
C PHE A 190 0.95 -7.50 -1.14
N SER A 191 0.65 -6.77 -2.24
CA SER A 191 -0.72 -6.72 -2.78
C SER A 191 -1.20 -8.05 -3.33
N THR A 192 -0.34 -8.91 -3.83
CA THR A 192 -0.72 -10.10 -4.62
C THR A 192 -0.53 -11.43 -3.89
N GLY A 193 0.23 -11.50 -2.79
CA GLY A 193 0.62 -12.83 -2.31
C GLY A 193 0.84 -13.02 -0.82
N ILE A 194 0.85 -11.99 0.02
CA ILE A 194 1.17 -12.16 1.43
C ILE A 194 -0.02 -11.79 2.30
N ASN A 195 -0.50 -12.76 3.09
CA ASN A 195 -1.60 -12.58 4.02
C ASN A 195 -1.14 -12.83 5.45
N ILE A 196 -0.58 -11.82 6.11
CA ILE A 196 -0.16 -11.88 7.50
C ILE A 196 -1.21 -11.23 8.39
N ARG A 197 -1.86 -11.99 9.25
CA ARG A 197 -2.91 -11.47 10.16
C ARG A 197 -2.33 -10.73 11.36
N ARG A 198 -1.15 -11.14 11.84
CA ARG A 198 -0.48 -10.56 13.01
C ARG A 198 0.42 -9.36 12.66
N LEU A 199 0.01 -8.52 11.72
CA LEU A 199 0.68 -7.24 11.46
C LEU A 199 0.12 -6.17 12.40
N HIS A 200 0.96 -5.63 13.27
CA HIS A 200 0.62 -4.59 14.23
C HIS A 200 0.89 -3.20 13.66
N ASN A 201 1.99 -3.05 12.93
CA ASN A 201 2.42 -1.78 12.36
C ASN A 201 2.67 -1.91 10.86
N VAL A 202 2.36 -0.85 10.12
CA VAL A 202 2.74 -0.70 8.72
C VAL A 202 3.35 0.65 8.51
N ILE A 203 4.45 0.72 7.77
CA ILE A 203 5.13 1.95 7.37
C ILE A 203 5.04 2.08 5.85
N PHE A 204 4.40 3.12 5.37
CA PHE A 204 4.43 3.50 3.96
C PHE A 204 5.71 4.30 3.69
N ALA A 205 6.81 3.59 3.38
CA ALA A 205 8.12 4.20 3.16
C ALA A 205 8.27 4.89 1.79
N SER A 206 7.50 4.47 0.79
CA SER A 206 7.50 5.09 -0.54
C SER A 206 6.21 5.85 -0.78
N PRO A 207 6.28 7.10 -1.26
CA PRO A 207 5.09 7.87 -1.57
C PRO A 207 4.30 7.25 -2.73
N SER A 208 2.99 7.09 -2.55
CA SER A 208 2.07 6.58 -3.56
C SER A 208 0.79 7.39 -3.58
N LYS A 209 0.34 7.80 -4.78
CA LYS A 209 -0.96 8.44 -4.98
C LYS A 209 -2.08 7.43 -5.27
N SER A 210 -1.77 6.17 -5.51
CA SER A 210 -2.76 5.17 -5.92
C SER A 210 -3.72 4.84 -4.79
N ARG A 211 -4.98 5.29 -4.93
CA ARG A 211 -6.07 4.98 -3.99
C ARG A 211 -6.23 3.47 -3.78
N VAL A 212 -6.28 2.72 -4.88
CA VAL A 212 -6.46 1.26 -4.83
C VAL A 212 -5.33 0.61 -4.04
N ARG A 213 -4.07 0.93 -4.36
CA ARG A 213 -2.90 0.36 -3.68
C ARG A 213 -2.89 0.66 -2.19
N ASN A 214 -3.18 1.91 -1.82
CA ASN A 214 -3.18 2.32 -0.42
C ASN A 214 -4.29 1.59 0.37
N LEU A 215 -5.52 1.58 -0.14
CA LEU A 215 -6.66 0.93 0.52
C LEU A 215 -6.50 -0.60 0.58
N GLN A 216 -5.97 -1.25 -0.46
CA GLN A 216 -5.67 -2.69 -0.43
C GLN A 216 -4.61 -3.02 0.62
N SER A 217 -3.55 -2.20 0.71
CA SER A 217 -2.52 -2.37 1.75
C SER A 217 -3.11 -2.21 3.14
N ILE A 218 -3.90 -1.17 3.38
CA ILE A 218 -4.61 -0.94 4.64
C ILE A 218 -5.56 -2.10 4.95
N GLY A 219 -6.38 -2.53 4.00
CA GLY A 219 -7.34 -3.63 4.18
C GLY A 219 -6.69 -4.94 4.64
N ARG A 220 -5.49 -5.24 4.14
CA ARG A 220 -4.72 -6.42 4.60
C ARG A 220 -4.24 -6.29 6.04
N VAL A 221 -3.83 -5.08 6.42
CA VAL A 221 -3.39 -4.78 7.79
C VAL A 221 -4.54 -4.81 8.77
N LEU A 222 -5.74 -4.44 8.34
CA LEU A 222 -6.94 -4.46 9.17
C LEU A 222 -7.46 -5.86 9.48
N ARG A 223 -6.97 -6.91 8.82
CA ARG A 223 -7.38 -8.28 9.12
C ARG A 223 -7.13 -8.62 10.58
N ARG A 224 -8.15 -9.18 11.24
CA ARG A 224 -8.04 -9.60 12.64
C ARG A 224 -7.12 -10.82 12.79
N GLY A 225 -6.19 -10.73 13.75
CA GLY A 225 -5.49 -11.89 14.33
C GLY A 225 -6.11 -12.26 15.66
N LYS A 226 -5.71 -13.42 16.24
CA LYS A 226 -6.24 -13.88 17.54
C LYS A 226 -6.05 -12.84 18.66
N ASP A 227 -4.92 -12.15 18.67
CA ASP A 227 -4.51 -11.21 19.73
C ASP A 227 -4.42 -9.75 19.23
N LYS A 228 -4.88 -9.48 18.00
CA LYS A 228 -4.76 -8.16 17.38
C LYS A 228 -6.11 -7.49 17.28
N VAL A 229 -6.33 -6.48 18.12
CA VAL A 229 -7.51 -5.62 18.11
C VAL A 229 -7.26 -4.33 17.34
N LYS A 230 -6.02 -3.84 17.33
CA LYS A 230 -5.63 -2.53 16.76
C LYS A 230 -4.41 -2.65 15.87
N ALA A 231 -4.40 -1.91 14.78
CA ALA A 231 -3.26 -1.73 13.88
C ALA A 231 -2.87 -0.26 13.78
N LYS A 232 -1.60 0.01 13.51
CA LYS A 232 -1.09 1.37 13.28
C LYS A 232 -0.48 1.48 11.89
N LEU A 233 -0.85 2.54 11.17
CA LEU A 233 -0.22 2.93 9.92
C LEU A 233 0.63 4.18 10.14
N TYR A 234 1.89 4.11 9.75
CA TYR A 234 2.82 5.24 9.69
C TYR A 234 2.97 5.65 8.22
N ASP A 235 2.32 6.74 7.85
CA ASP A 235 2.37 7.26 6.48
C ASP A 235 3.47 8.31 6.38
N ILE A 236 4.59 7.96 5.77
CA ILE A 236 5.72 8.87 5.58
C ILE A 236 5.42 9.80 4.40
N ALA A 237 5.47 11.08 4.68
CA ALA A 237 5.36 12.14 3.69
C ALA A 237 6.60 13.04 3.74
N ASP A 238 6.92 13.68 2.63
CA ASP A 238 8.13 14.45 2.48
C ASP A 238 7.79 15.88 2.04
N ASP A 239 8.12 16.87 2.88
CA ASP A 239 7.93 18.29 2.60
C ASP A 239 9.24 18.93 2.15
N LEU A 240 9.35 19.16 0.85
CA LEU A 240 10.46 19.85 0.17
C LEU A 240 10.00 21.22 -0.35
N THR A 241 8.87 21.73 0.15
CA THR A 241 8.23 22.96 -0.33
C THR A 241 9.23 24.11 -0.46
N SER A 242 9.26 24.71 -1.64
CA SER A 242 10.11 25.88 -1.95
C SER A 242 9.25 27.03 -2.44
N GLY A 243 9.12 28.07 -1.63
CA GLY A 243 8.20 29.18 -1.85
C GLY A 243 6.74 28.71 -1.79
N ALA A 244 5.92 29.11 -2.76
CA ALA A 244 4.51 28.74 -2.83
C ALA A 244 4.24 27.34 -3.43
N ARG A 245 5.25 26.71 -4.04
CA ARG A 245 5.07 25.43 -4.76
C ARG A 245 5.37 24.23 -3.85
N LYS A 246 4.34 23.45 -3.59
CA LYS A 246 4.48 22.12 -2.95
C LYS A 246 5.14 21.14 -3.92
N ASN A 247 5.94 20.25 -3.37
CA ASN A 247 6.58 19.19 -4.14
C ASN A 247 5.59 18.07 -4.53
N TYR A 248 5.98 17.20 -5.46
CA TYR A 248 5.11 16.16 -6.02
C TYR A 248 4.63 15.16 -4.97
N THR A 249 5.53 14.65 -4.13
CA THR A 249 5.20 13.64 -3.13
C THR A 249 4.35 14.19 -2.00
N LEU A 250 4.50 15.48 -1.65
CA LEU A 250 3.61 16.15 -0.71
C LEU A 250 2.19 16.29 -1.27
N ASN A 251 2.04 16.57 -2.57
CA ASN A 251 0.72 16.55 -3.21
C ASN A 251 0.11 15.14 -3.19
N HIS A 252 0.89 14.08 -3.40
CA HIS A 252 0.42 12.71 -3.26
C HIS A 252 -0.02 12.38 -1.83
N PHE A 253 0.66 12.93 -0.83
CA PHE A 253 0.25 12.81 0.57
C PHE A 253 -1.11 13.48 0.83
N ILE A 254 -1.33 14.68 0.31
CA ILE A 254 -2.62 15.38 0.44
C ILE A 254 -3.75 14.51 -0.14
N GLU A 255 -3.54 13.83 -1.27
CA GLU A 255 -4.54 12.91 -1.82
C GLU A 255 -4.77 11.70 -0.91
N ARG A 256 -3.74 11.16 -0.24
CA ARG A 256 -3.91 10.08 0.75
C ARG A 256 -4.73 10.55 1.96
N VAL A 257 -4.47 11.74 2.48
CA VAL A 257 -5.26 12.31 3.59
C VAL A 257 -6.74 12.45 3.22
N LYS A 258 -7.06 12.85 1.98
CA LYS A 258 -8.45 12.86 1.50
C LYS A 258 -9.08 11.46 1.53
N ILE A 259 -8.32 10.43 1.17
CA ILE A 259 -8.79 9.04 1.25
C ILE A 259 -9.08 8.64 2.71
N TYR A 260 -8.20 8.98 3.65
CA TYR A 260 -8.38 8.68 5.07
C TYR A 260 -9.63 9.35 5.63
N ALA A 261 -9.86 10.61 5.28
CA ALA A 261 -11.07 11.34 5.65
C ALA A 261 -12.35 10.72 5.03
N GLN A 262 -12.32 10.34 3.75
CA GLN A 262 -13.45 9.70 3.07
C GLN A 262 -13.81 8.33 3.62
N GLU A 263 -12.81 7.54 4.04
CA GLU A 263 -13.02 6.23 4.68
C GLU A 263 -13.27 6.35 6.19
N GLN A 264 -13.28 7.58 6.72
CA GLN A 264 -13.50 7.89 8.13
C GLN A 264 -12.50 7.21 9.09
N PHE A 265 -11.24 7.05 8.65
CA PHE A 265 -10.17 6.58 9.52
C PHE A 265 -9.73 7.68 10.48
N ASN A 266 -9.34 7.30 11.69
CA ASN A 266 -8.66 8.20 12.62
C ASN A 266 -7.24 8.46 12.12
N TYR A 267 -6.86 9.73 11.96
CA TYR A 267 -5.50 10.09 11.58
C TYR A 267 -5.01 11.34 12.31
N GLU A 268 -3.72 11.38 12.52
CA GLU A 268 -2.99 12.51 13.10
C GLU A 268 -1.84 12.89 12.17
N ILE A 269 -1.56 14.19 12.04
CA ILE A 269 -0.46 14.69 11.20
C ILE A 269 0.60 15.30 12.11
N LEU A 270 1.81 14.72 12.08
CA LEU A 270 2.97 15.18 12.84
C LEU A 270 4.06 15.65 11.88
N THR A 271 4.65 16.79 12.17
CA THR A 271 5.78 17.32 11.37
C THR A 271 7.08 17.06 12.11
N ILE A 272 8.06 16.51 11.40
CA ILE A 272 9.38 16.13 11.92
C ILE A 272 10.44 16.84 11.07
N ASP A 273 11.29 17.65 11.71
CA ASP A 273 12.36 18.36 11.02
C ASP A 273 13.58 17.42 10.83
N ILE A 274 13.94 17.16 9.58
CA ILE A 274 15.11 16.37 9.19
C ILE A 274 16.09 17.17 8.31
N LYS A 275 15.99 18.51 8.37
CA LYS A 275 16.87 19.40 7.59
C LYS A 275 18.35 19.14 7.91
N GLU A 276 19.20 19.43 6.94
CA GLU A 276 20.64 19.45 7.15
C GLU A 276 20.99 20.58 8.13
N ASN A 277 21.68 20.25 9.22
CA ASN A 277 22.30 21.25 10.05
C ASN A 277 23.50 21.87 9.31
N LYS A 278 23.65 23.19 9.38
CA LYS A 278 24.79 23.90 8.73
C LYS A 278 26.16 23.37 9.16
N ASN A 279 26.24 22.64 10.27
CA ASN A 279 27.49 22.07 10.81
C ASN A 279 27.88 20.71 10.23
N ASP A 280 27.02 20.05 9.44
CA ASP A 280 27.31 18.72 8.85
C ASP A 280 28.08 18.80 7.51
N ARG A 281 28.46 20.01 7.09
CA ARG A 281 29.25 20.25 5.87
C ARG A 281 30.77 20.39 6.14
N ARG A 282 31.28 19.83 7.24
CA ARG A 282 32.73 19.81 7.52
C ARG A 282 33.31 18.41 7.40
#